data_3c097956a6e572cb5b749701a0a684d7
#
_entry.id   3c097956a6e572cb5b749701a0a684d7
#
_cell.length_a   1.000
_cell.length_b   1.000
_cell.length_c   1.000
_cell.angle_alpha   90.00
_cell.angle_beta   90.00
_cell.angle_gamma   90.00
#
_symmetry.space_group_name_H-M   'P 1'
#
loop_
_entity.id
_entity.type
_entity.pdbx_description
1 polymer ?
#
loop_
_entity_poly.entity_id
_entity_poly.type
_entity_poly.pdbx_seq_one_letter_code
_entity_poly.pdbx_strand_id
1 'polypeptide(L)'
;MRKGNISKDLRDPPTDAAAMTLLVSMTGKASSAKPAEGDKPVFAYIASLPQPQRGIAERLDDLAMQAVPGLKRAVKWGMAYYGVADGWCFSSGAFVGHVKLMFIRGAEISPEPPISPTGMGKATRGIEPASTDELDEAQIISWMAQAASKPLLDQMFA
;
A
#
# COMPACT_ATOMS: atom_id res chain seq x y z
N MET A 1 2.07 -18.07 -10.62
CA MET A 1 2.53 -17.09 -11.10
C MET A 1 1.63 -16.28 -11.82
N ARG A 2 1.69 -15.14 -11.74
CA ARG A 2 0.72 -14.36 -12.28
C ARG A 2 1.07 -13.94 -13.61
N LYS A 3 1.66 -14.47 -14.25
CA LYS A 3 2.10 -14.11 -15.37
C LYS A 3 1.47 -14.05 -16.52
N GLY A 4 1.71 -14.31 -17.34
CA GLY A 4 1.34 -14.22 -18.68
C GLY A 4 -0.06 -13.91 -18.98
N ASN A 5 -0.92 -14.46 -18.30
CA ASN A 5 -2.30 -14.27 -18.67
C ASN A 5 -2.94 -13.09 -18.01
N ILE A 6 -2.19 -12.32 -17.26
CA ILE A 6 -2.76 -11.14 -16.66
C ILE A 6 -2.38 -9.90 -17.42
N SER A 7 -1.84 -10.03 -18.59
CA SER A 7 -1.46 -8.86 -19.36
C SER A 7 -2.63 -7.94 -19.68
N LYS A 8 -3.83 -8.43 -19.57
CA LYS A 8 -5.02 -7.61 -19.80
C LYS A 8 -5.55 -7.00 -18.54
N ASP A 9 -4.88 -7.27 -17.43
CA ASP A 9 -5.28 -6.76 -16.16
C ASP A 9 -5.02 -5.26 -16.08
N LEU A 10 -5.72 -4.59 -15.19
CA LEU A 10 -5.49 -3.18 -14.92
C LEU A 10 -4.11 -2.92 -14.34
N ARG A 11 -3.43 -3.94 -13.90
CA ARG A 11 -2.08 -3.82 -13.35
C ARG A 11 -0.99 -4.03 -14.39
N ASP A 12 -1.35 -4.10 -15.68
CA ASP A 12 -0.34 -4.18 -16.72
C ASP A 12 0.58 -2.97 -16.62
N PRO A 13 1.88 -3.17 -16.68
CA PRO A 13 2.79 -2.06 -16.46
C PRO A 13 2.81 -1.09 -17.64
N PRO A 14 2.98 0.20 -17.33
CA PRO A 14 3.26 1.19 -18.37
C PRO A 14 4.69 1.00 -18.86
N THR A 15 5.12 1.87 -19.77
CA THR A 15 6.52 1.87 -20.19
C THR A 15 7.40 2.21 -18.99
N ASP A 16 8.62 1.73 -18.99
CA ASP A 16 9.54 2.00 -17.89
C ASP A 16 9.80 3.49 -17.73
N ALA A 17 9.86 4.24 -18.81
CA ALA A 17 10.10 5.67 -18.72
C ALA A 17 8.99 6.38 -17.97
N ALA A 18 7.73 6.04 -18.25
CA ALA A 18 6.60 6.64 -17.57
C ALA A 18 6.58 6.27 -16.10
N ALA A 19 6.90 5.02 -15.79
CA ALA A 19 6.93 4.57 -14.42
C ALA A 19 8.02 5.27 -13.62
N MET A 20 9.21 5.45 -14.22
CA MET A 20 10.30 6.13 -13.54
C MET A 20 9.98 7.59 -13.30
N THR A 21 9.30 8.24 -14.24
CA THR A 21 8.89 9.64 -14.06
C THR A 21 7.93 9.76 -12.89
N LEU A 22 6.97 8.86 -12.80
CA LEU A 22 6.03 8.88 -11.68
C LEU A 22 6.77 8.69 -10.36
N LEU A 23 7.67 7.72 -10.31
CA LEU A 23 8.39 7.43 -9.07
C LEU A 23 9.27 8.59 -8.63
N VAL A 24 9.91 9.26 -9.56
CA VAL A 24 10.72 10.43 -9.22
C VAL A 24 9.86 11.51 -8.58
N SER A 25 8.65 11.72 -9.09
CA SER A 25 7.76 12.72 -8.52
C SER A 25 7.23 12.33 -7.14
N MET A 26 7.38 11.05 -6.76
CA MET A 26 6.93 10.58 -5.47
C MET A 26 8.00 10.66 -4.39
N THR A 27 9.23 11.00 -4.74
CA THR A 27 10.33 10.99 -3.81
C THR A 27 10.05 11.88 -2.60
N GLY A 28 10.06 11.26 -1.41
CA GLY A 28 9.87 11.99 -0.15
C GLY A 28 8.49 12.54 0.08
N LYS A 29 7.58 12.38 -0.85
CA LYS A 29 6.23 12.91 -0.74
C LYS A 29 5.25 12.01 -1.45
N ALA A 30 3.98 12.33 -1.31
CA ALA A 30 2.96 11.63 -2.04
C ALA A 30 3.17 11.83 -3.54
N SER A 31 2.74 10.85 -4.32
CA SER A 31 2.86 10.91 -5.76
C SER A 31 1.89 11.92 -6.35
N SER A 32 1.95 12.08 -7.67
CA SER A 32 1.01 12.91 -8.39
C SER A 32 -0.33 12.21 -8.63
N ALA A 33 -0.51 10.98 -8.17
CA ALA A 33 -1.76 10.25 -8.36
C ALA A 33 -2.89 10.97 -7.64
N LYS A 34 -3.99 11.18 -8.35
CA LYS A 34 -5.13 11.93 -7.80
C LYS A 34 -5.96 11.08 -6.87
N PRO A 35 -6.53 11.67 -5.82
CA PRO A 35 -7.41 10.93 -4.93
C PRO A 35 -8.59 10.34 -5.69
N ALA A 36 -8.90 9.08 -5.40
CA ALA A 36 -10.04 8.41 -6.03
C ALA A 36 -10.38 7.17 -5.23
N GLU A 37 -11.67 6.91 -5.06
CA GLU A 37 -12.11 5.73 -4.33
C GLU A 37 -12.34 4.55 -5.23
N GLY A 38 -12.16 3.36 -4.69
CA GLY A 38 -12.45 2.12 -5.38
C GLY A 38 -11.21 1.35 -5.79
N ASP A 39 -11.46 0.16 -6.31
CA ASP A 39 -10.39 -0.77 -6.67
C ASP A 39 -9.63 -0.32 -7.90
N LYS A 40 -10.31 0.16 -8.91
CA LYS A 40 -9.66 0.50 -10.17
C LYS A 40 -8.56 1.54 -10.04
N PRO A 41 -8.78 2.65 -9.33
CA PRO A 41 -7.70 3.63 -9.16
C PRO A 41 -6.47 3.06 -8.48
N VAL A 42 -6.65 2.17 -7.52
CA VAL A 42 -5.52 1.54 -6.83
C VAL A 42 -4.79 0.59 -7.78
N PHE A 43 -5.52 -0.20 -8.56
CA PHE A 43 -4.89 -1.08 -9.53
C PHE A 43 -4.11 -0.28 -10.58
N ALA A 44 -4.67 0.85 -11.02
CA ALA A 44 -3.97 1.70 -11.97
C ALA A 44 -2.71 2.31 -11.35
N TYR A 45 -2.79 2.73 -10.10
CA TYR A 45 -1.63 3.24 -9.39
C TYR A 45 -0.53 2.19 -9.32
N ILE A 46 -0.88 0.97 -8.91
CA ILE A 46 0.11 -0.11 -8.79
C ILE A 46 0.72 -0.41 -10.16
N ALA A 47 -0.10 -0.46 -11.21
CA ALA A 47 0.37 -0.75 -12.55
C ALA A 47 1.34 0.31 -13.06
N SER A 48 1.26 1.52 -12.54
CA SER A 48 2.13 2.61 -12.98
C SER A 48 3.53 2.55 -12.36
N LEU A 49 3.77 1.67 -11.40
CA LEU A 49 5.02 1.66 -10.67
C LEU A 49 6.10 0.88 -11.41
N PRO A 50 7.37 1.29 -11.28
CA PRO A 50 8.46 0.49 -11.82
C PRO A 50 8.74 -0.70 -10.89
N GLN A 51 9.56 -1.63 -11.36
CA GLN A 51 10.06 -2.69 -10.50
C GLN A 51 11.25 -2.16 -9.70
N PRO A 52 11.46 -2.64 -8.49
CA PRO A 52 10.74 -3.71 -7.79
C PRO A 52 9.46 -3.26 -7.09
N GLN A 53 9.18 -1.98 -7.06
CA GLN A 53 8.04 -1.44 -6.31
C GLN A 53 6.72 -2.04 -6.77
N ARG A 54 6.54 -2.20 -8.09
CA ARG A 54 5.30 -2.77 -8.59
C ARG A 54 5.05 -4.17 -8.05
N GLY A 55 6.08 -5.03 -8.10
CA GLY A 55 5.93 -6.40 -7.58
C GLY A 55 5.64 -6.45 -6.11
N ILE A 56 6.30 -5.58 -5.33
CA ILE A 56 6.03 -5.49 -3.89
C ILE A 56 4.59 -5.05 -3.66
N ALA A 57 4.17 -4.00 -4.34
CA ALA A 57 2.83 -3.46 -4.16
C ALA A 57 1.75 -4.46 -4.57
N GLU A 58 1.97 -5.20 -5.65
CA GLU A 58 1.05 -6.25 -6.07
C GLU A 58 0.94 -7.34 -5.02
N ARG A 59 2.08 -7.76 -4.47
CA ARG A 59 2.06 -8.81 -3.46
C ARG A 59 1.37 -8.35 -2.19
N LEU A 60 1.63 -7.13 -1.77
CA LEU A 60 0.95 -6.57 -0.59
C LEU A 60 -0.56 -6.48 -0.81
N ASP A 61 -0.99 -6.13 -2.01
CA ASP A 61 -2.42 -6.11 -2.33
C ASP A 61 -3.04 -7.50 -2.24
N ASP A 62 -2.34 -8.52 -2.73
CA ASP A 62 -2.81 -9.89 -2.62
C ASP A 62 -2.93 -10.32 -1.16
N LEU A 63 -1.96 -9.95 -0.33
CA LEU A 63 -2.00 -10.29 1.09
C LEU A 63 -3.15 -9.57 1.80
N ALA A 64 -3.42 -8.34 1.42
CA ALA A 64 -4.53 -7.58 1.97
C ALA A 64 -5.87 -8.25 1.65
N MET A 65 -6.01 -8.73 0.41
CA MET A 65 -7.22 -9.47 0.04
C MET A 65 -7.41 -10.72 0.87
N GLN A 66 -6.32 -11.41 1.18
CA GLN A 66 -6.41 -12.62 2.00
C GLN A 66 -6.72 -12.30 3.46
N ALA A 67 -6.15 -11.22 3.98
CA ALA A 67 -6.22 -10.93 5.40
C ALA A 67 -7.50 -10.23 5.83
N VAL A 68 -8.14 -9.49 4.92
CA VAL A 68 -9.20 -8.56 5.30
C VAL A 68 -10.47 -8.81 4.51
N PRO A 69 -11.45 -9.51 5.09
CA PRO A 69 -12.76 -9.64 4.46
C PRO A 69 -13.40 -8.27 4.32
N GLY A 70 -14.03 -8.03 3.17
CA GLY A 70 -14.66 -6.73 2.94
C GLY A 70 -13.67 -5.61 2.68
N LEU A 71 -12.48 -5.94 2.24
CA LEU A 71 -11.45 -4.95 1.95
C LEU A 71 -11.95 -3.89 0.98
N LYS A 72 -11.70 -2.63 1.29
CA LYS A 72 -11.96 -1.53 0.35
C LYS A 72 -10.65 -0.79 0.09
N ARG A 73 -10.59 -0.15 -1.06
CA ARG A 73 -9.39 0.52 -1.54
C ARG A 73 -9.69 1.94 -1.96
N ALA A 74 -8.68 2.80 -1.86
CA ALA A 74 -8.74 4.14 -2.41
C ALA A 74 -7.33 4.65 -2.65
N VAL A 75 -7.19 5.61 -3.55
CA VAL A 75 -5.95 6.36 -3.66
C VAL A 75 -6.13 7.62 -2.82
N LYS A 76 -5.23 7.84 -1.87
CA LYS A 76 -5.21 9.03 -1.03
C LYS A 76 -3.76 9.45 -0.86
N TRP A 77 -3.52 10.74 -0.96
CA TRP A 77 -2.17 11.29 -0.80
C TRP A 77 -1.13 10.59 -1.67
N GLY A 78 -1.56 10.18 -2.88
CA GLY A 78 -0.68 9.56 -3.84
C GLY A 78 -0.28 8.13 -3.52
N MET A 79 -1.02 7.43 -2.66
CA MET A 79 -0.71 6.07 -2.24
C MET A 79 -1.97 5.22 -2.24
N ALA A 80 -1.78 3.90 -2.19
CA ALA A 80 -2.91 2.98 -2.04
C ALA A 80 -3.29 2.90 -0.57
N TYR A 81 -4.55 3.16 -0.26
CA TYR A 81 -5.10 3.02 1.08
C TYR A 81 -6.07 1.85 1.12
N TYR A 82 -6.05 1.15 2.24
CA TYR A 82 -6.85 -0.05 2.46
C TYR A 82 -7.64 0.09 3.75
N GLY A 83 -8.90 -0.31 3.71
CA GLY A 83 -9.75 -0.18 4.88
C GLY A 83 -10.95 -1.11 4.85
N VAL A 84 -11.83 -0.91 5.82
CA VAL A 84 -13.08 -1.65 5.95
C VAL A 84 -14.17 -0.67 6.39
N ALA A 85 -15.41 -0.94 5.96
CA ALA A 85 -16.54 -0.09 6.33
C ALA A 85 -16.21 1.38 6.09
N ASP A 86 -16.22 2.21 7.12
CA ASP A 86 -15.98 3.63 6.99
C ASP A 86 -14.56 4.02 7.40
N GLY A 87 -13.70 3.06 7.68
CA GLY A 87 -12.39 3.38 8.24
C GLY A 87 -11.24 2.92 7.37
N TRP A 88 -10.10 3.55 7.56
CA TRP A 88 -8.86 3.20 6.87
C TRP A 88 -7.90 2.55 7.86
N CYS A 89 -7.13 1.58 7.38
CA CYS A 89 -6.34 0.72 8.25
C CYS A 89 -4.84 0.79 7.94
N PHE A 90 -4.49 0.76 6.67
CA PHE A 90 -3.08 0.81 6.29
C PHE A 90 -2.93 1.32 4.87
N SER A 91 -1.71 1.66 4.52
CA SER A 91 -1.39 2.20 3.20
C SER A 91 -0.15 1.54 2.64
N SER A 92 -0.06 1.55 1.31
CA SER A 92 1.10 1.06 0.58
C SER A 92 1.49 2.14 -0.40
N GLY A 93 2.65 2.74 -0.19
CA GLY A 93 3.14 3.82 -1.04
C GLY A 93 4.52 3.49 -1.57
N ALA A 94 4.75 3.73 -2.86
CA ALA A 94 6.03 3.46 -3.48
C ALA A 94 6.92 4.70 -3.44
N PHE A 95 8.18 4.47 -3.12
CA PHE A 95 9.20 5.50 -3.10
C PHE A 95 10.43 4.98 -3.81
N VAL A 96 11.40 5.83 -4.02
CA VAL A 96 12.63 5.39 -4.70
C VAL A 96 13.27 4.28 -3.87
N GLY A 97 13.39 3.11 -4.46
CA GLY A 97 14.08 1.97 -3.86
C GLY A 97 13.26 1.08 -2.94
N HIS A 98 12.04 1.46 -2.60
CA HIS A 98 11.26 0.65 -1.66
C HIS A 98 9.78 0.99 -1.69
N VAL A 99 9.00 0.21 -0.95
CA VAL A 99 7.59 0.49 -0.69
C VAL A 99 7.44 0.68 0.82
N LYS A 100 6.59 1.63 1.22
CA LYS A 100 6.26 1.81 2.64
C LYS A 100 4.90 1.21 2.89
N LEU A 101 4.85 0.15 3.69
CA LEU A 101 3.60 -0.41 4.18
C LEU A 101 3.42 0.12 5.60
N MET A 102 2.44 0.99 5.80
CA MET A 102 2.25 1.67 7.06
C MET A 102 0.87 1.40 7.62
N PHE A 103 0.83 1.01 8.90
CA PHE A 103 -0.41 0.75 9.61
C PHE A 103 -0.74 1.98 10.43
N ILE A 104 -1.91 2.57 10.22
CA ILE A 104 -2.30 3.85 10.82
C ILE A 104 -2.23 3.80 12.33
N ARG A 105 -2.68 2.69 12.92
CA ARG A 105 -2.60 2.49 14.36
C ARG A 105 -1.60 1.39 14.69
N GLY A 106 -0.47 1.41 13.99
CA GLY A 106 0.54 0.37 14.12
C GLY A 106 1.14 0.23 15.50
N ALA A 107 1.15 1.30 16.30
CA ALA A 107 1.65 1.22 17.68
C ALA A 107 0.76 0.36 18.57
N GLU A 108 -0.44 0.01 18.10
CA GLU A 108 -1.40 -0.78 18.87
C GLU A 108 -1.49 -2.23 18.42
N ILE A 109 -0.71 -2.64 17.44
CA ILE A 109 -0.74 -4.02 16.98
C ILE A 109 0.52 -4.76 17.43
N SER A 110 0.47 -6.09 17.40
CA SER A 110 1.52 -6.91 18.00
C SER A 110 2.00 -7.97 17.03
N PRO A 111 3.33 -8.16 16.90
CA PRO A 111 4.36 -7.28 17.45
C PRO A 111 4.32 -5.92 16.77
N GLU A 112 4.77 -4.89 17.46
CA GLU A 112 4.75 -3.55 16.89
C GLU A 112 5.65 -3.50 15.65
N PRO A 113 5.14 -3.04 14.50
CA PRO A 113 6.01 -2.91 13.32
C PRO A 113 7.13 -1.91 13.61
N PRO A 114 8.33 -2.14 13.06
CA PRO A 114 9.53 -1.46 13.54
C PRO A 114 9.73 -0.01 13.13
N ILE A 115 9.10 0.43 12.05
CA ILE A 115 9.42 1.75 11.51
C ILE A 115 8.37 2.77 11.89
N SER A 116 8.82 3.94 12.41
CA SER A 116 7.96 5.06 12.73
C SER A 116 8.20 6.14 11.68
N PRO A 117 7.31 6.27 10.70
CA PRO A 117 7.55 7.21 9.61
C PRO A 117 7.35 8.65 10.06
N THR A 118 8.20 9.54 9.52
CA THR A 118 8.08 10.95 9.81
C THR A 118 6.85 11.52 9.12
N GLY A 119 6.08 12.30 9.85
CA GLY A 119 4.96 13.04 9.24
C GLY A 119 3.70 12.25 9.00
N MET A 120 3.61 11.02 9.53
CA MET A 120 2.42 10.20 9.34
C MET A 120 1.66 9.92 10.64
N GLY A 121 1.89 10.73 11.65
CA GLY A 121 1.17 10.58 12.92
C GLY A 121 1.94 9.76 13.94
N LYS A 122 1.53 9.92 15.21
CA LYS A 122 2.27 9.29 16.32
C LYS A 122 2.08 7.79 16.39
N ALA A 123 0.94 7.30 15.96
CA ALA A 123 0.62 5.88 16.11
C ALA A 123 1.00 5.05 14.90
N THR A 124 1.40 5.67 13.80
CA THR A 124 1.70 4.94 12.58
C THR A 124 3.02 4.18 12.70
N ARG A 125 3.00 2.90 12.33
CA ARG A 125 4.18 2.04 12.30
C ARG A 125 4.11 1.15 11.09
N GLY A 126 5.26 0.75 10.57
CA GLY A 126 5.26 -0.12 9.40
C GLY A 126 6.59 -0.70 9.05
N ILE A 127 6.72 -1.07 7.78
CA ILE A 127 7.94 -1.63 7.21
C ILE A 127 8.21 -0.97 5.87
N GLU A 128 9.45 -1.09 5.41
CA GLU A 128 9.90 -0.49 4.15
C GLU A 128 10.64 -1.51 3.28
N PRO A 129 9.96 -2.54 2.79
CA PRO A 129 10.63 -3.56 1.98
C PRO A 129 11.15 -3.02 0.65
N ALA A 130 12.33 -3.50 0.27
CA ALA A 130 12.96 -3.15 -1.00
C ALA A 130 12.83 -4.29 -2.02
N SER A 131 12.33 -5.45 -1.63
CA SER A 131 12.08 -6.55 -2.54
C SER A 131 11.01 -7.46 -1.95
N THR A 132 10.41 -8.30 -2.79
CA THR A 132 9.42 -9.26 -2.31
C THR A 132 10.05 -10.30 -1.39
N ASP A 133 11.35 -10.53 -1.50
CA ASP A 133 12.03 -11.48 -0.63
C ASP A 133 12.07 -11.03 0.82
N GLU A 134 11.87 -9.74 1.05
CA GLU A 134 11.87 -9.21 2.41
C GLU A 134 10.50 -9.29 3.10
N LEU A 135 9.50 -9.81 2.42
CA LEU A 135 8.15 -9.86 2.98
C LEU A 135 7.96 -11.11 3.82
N ASP A 136 7.79 -10.93 5.13
CA ASP A 136 7.34 -11.99 6.01
C ASP A 136 5.82 -12.04 5.89
N GLU A 137 5.33 -12.85 4.98
CA GLU A 137 3.92 -12.82 4.60
C GLU A 137 2.99 -13.20 5.73
N ALA A 138 3.36 -14.19 6.53
CA ALA A 138 2.50 -14.58 7.65
C ALA A 138 2.37 -13.44 8.67
N GLN A 139 3.48 -12.75 8.94
CA GLN A 139 3.45 -11.62 9.85
C GLN A 139 2.64 -10.47 9.27
N ILE A 140 2.80 -10.20 7.99
CA ILE A 140 2.06 -9.12 7.34
C ILE A 140 0.57 -9.38 7.36
N ILE A 141 0.16 -10.61 7.08
CA ILE A 141 -1.26 -10.99 7.14
C ILE A 141 -1.79 -10.78 8.55
N SER A 142 -1.03 -11.17 9.56
CA SER A 142 -1.44 -10.96 10.95
C SER A 142 -1.61 -9.48 11.25
N TRP A 143 -0.65 -8.66 10.86
CA TRP A 143 -0.74 -7.22 11.07
C TRP A 143 -1.95 -6.63 10.36
N MET A 144 -2.20 -7.01 9.12
CA MET A 144 -3.33 -6.50 8.35
C MET A 144 -4.66 -6.89 9.00
N ALA A 145 -4.77 -8.13 9.48
CA ALA A 145 -5.98 -8.57 10.16
C ALA A 145 -6.21 -7.81 11.45
N GLN A 146 -5.15 -7.58 12.22
CA GLN A 146 -5.26 -6.78 13.44
C GLN A 146 -5.65 -5.35 13.13
N ALA A 147 -5.05 -4.77 12.10
CA ALA A 147 -5.35 -3.40 11.70
C ALA A 147 -6.81 -3.27 11.28
N ALA A 148 -7.35 -4.27 10.61
CA ALA A 148 -8.74 -4.24 10.16
C ALA A 148 -9.73 -4.23 11.32
N SER A 149 -9.31 -4.65 12.51
CA SER A 149 -10.17 -4.59 13.69
C SER A 149 -10.12 -3.24 14.38
N LYS A 150 -9.24 -2.34 13.92
CA LYS A 150 -9.03 -1.03 14.53
C LYS A 150 -8.94 0.06 13.48
N PRO A 151 -9.95 0.23 12.63
CA PRO A 151 -9.86 1.23 11.58
C PRO A 151 -9.92 2.65 12.13
N LEU A 152 -9.23 3.57 11.47
CA LEU A 152 -9.35 4.97 11.78
C LEU A 152 -10.45 5.53 10.89
N LEU A 153 -11.50 6.05 11.49
CA LEU A 153 -12.64 6.57 10.75
C LEU A 153 -12.25 7.82 9.97
N ASP A 154 -12.92 8.05 8.83
CA ASP A 154 -12.60 9.17 7.97
C ASP A 154 -12.58 10.51 8.71
N GLN A 155 -13.54 10.73 9.58
CA GLN A 155 -13.61 11.99 10.31
C GLN A 155 -12.42 12.21 11.22
N MET A 156 -11.68 11.17 11.55
CA MET A 156 -10.52 11.29 12.43
C MET A 156 -9.27 11.68 11.65
N PHE A 157 -9.33 11.68 10.34
CA PHE A 157 -8.22 12.13 9.54
C PHE A 157 -8.20 13.65 9.40
N ALA A 158 -9.33 14.29 9.55
CA ALA A 158 -9.45 15.72 9.26
C ALA A 158 -8.77 16.63 10.30
#